data_f547adf85d1c0467624c20ce013bcf6d
#
_entry.id   f547adf85d1c0467624c20ce013bcf6d
#
_cell.length_a   1.000
_cell.length_b   1.000
_cell.length_c   1.000
_cell.angle_alpha   90.00
_cell.angle_beta   90.00
_cell.angle_gamma   90.00
#
_symmetry.space_group_name_H-M   'P 1'
#
loop_
_entity.id
_entity.type
_entity.pdbx_description
1 polymer ?
#
loop_
_entity_poly.entity_id
_entity_poly.type
_entity_poly.pdbx_seq_one_letter_code
_entity_poly.pdbx_strand_id
1 'polypeptide(L)'
;MLYSIVGLLVIILDQAVKYWVQNTLFGTDIVKFIPGVISLVNVHNDGAAFSFLSGSGARIYFIIATGVFTVLVIIALATNFISGKVSRWSLVLVTAGGLANCIDRVIYGYVQDMFKVELFNFAIFNVADVFITVFAIVFVLAMIFEKPEDDDLEDEEFEDEEDEEEEE
;
A
#
# COMPACT_ATOMS: atom_id res chain seq x y z
N MET A 1 -15.33 7.67 5.74
CA MET A 1 -14.98 7.30 7.11
C MET A 1 -14.24 5.95 7.18
N LEU A 2 -14.78 4.86 6.67
CA LEU A 2 -14.14 3.53 6.74
C LEU A 2 -12.77 3.48 6.04
N TYR A 3 -12.62 4.06 4.85
CA TYR A 3 -11.33 4.17 4.14
C TYR A 3 -10.23 4.81 4.98
N SER A 4 -10.54 5.92 5.66
CA SER A 4 -9.56 6.63 6.50
C SER A 4 -9.16 5.81 7.72
N ILE A 5 -10.10 5.08 8.33
CA ILE A 5 -9.82 4.22 9.48
C ILE A 5 -8.90 3.07 9.09
N VAL A 6 -9.20 2.37 8.00
CA VAL A 6 -8.39 1.26 7.54
C VAL A 6 -7.01 1.73 7.08
N GLY A 7 -6.92 2.85 6.35
CA GLY A 7 -5.63 3.43 5.98
C GLY A 7 -4.77 3.78 7.21
N LEU A 8 -5.38 4.36 8.25
CA LEU A 8 -4.69 4.66 9.50
C LEU A 8 -4.21 3.39 10.21
N LEU A 9 -5.02 2.33 10.23
CA LEU A 9 -4.63 1.05 10.83
C LEU A 9 -3.42 0.42 10.11
N VAL A 10 -3.33 0.53 8.79
CA VAL A 10 -2.15 0.08 8.02
C VAL A 10 -0.90 0.86 8.44
N ILE A 11 -1.00 2.19 8.54
CA ILE A 11 0.11 3.04 8.98
C ILE A 11 0.54 2.66 10.41
N ILE A 12 -0.40 2.50 11.32
CA ILE A 12 -0.11 2.11 12.71
C ILE A 12 0.56 0.74 12.77
N LEU A 13 0.06 -0.23 12.00
CA LEU A 13 0.63 -1.57 11.93
C LEU A 13 2.09 -1.53 11.48
N ASP A 14 2.37 -0.84 10.36
CA ASP A 14 3.73 -0.70 9.84
C ASP A 14 4.67 -0.04 10.86
N GLN A 15 4.26 1.09 11.44
CA GLN A 15 5.06 1.81 12.42
C GLN A 15 5.27 1.00 13.72
N ALA A 16 4.27 0.23 14.15
CA ALA A 16 4.39 -0.63 15.31
C ALA A 16 5.40 -1.77 15.09
N VAL A 17 5.37 -2.41 13.90
CA VAL A 17 6.34 -3.45 13.53
C VAL A 17 7.76 -2.87 13.42
N LYS A 18 7.93 -1.71 12.79
CA LYS A 18 9.21 -1.00 12.70
C LYS A 18 9.75 -0.66 14.10
N TYR A 19 8.92 -0.10 14.95
CA TYR A 19 9.29 0.20 16.33
C TYR A 19 9.72 -1.06 17.10
N TRP A 20 8.98 -2.16 16.96
CA TRP A 20 9.31 -3.43 17.59
C TRP A 20 10.66 -3.96 17.09
N VAL A 21 10.90 -3.98 15.78
CA VAL A 21 12.18 -4.43 15.20
C VAL A 21 13.34 -3.56 15.68
N GLN A 22 13.17 -2.25 15.66
CA GLN A 22 14.21 -1.30 16.10
C GLN A 22 14.62 -1.51 17.56
N ASN A 23 13.69 -1.89 18.43
CA ASN A 23 13.96 -2.09 19.85
C ASN A 23 14.36 -3.53 20.21
N THR A 24 14.20 -4.48 19.29
CA THR A 24 14.46 -5.90 19.56
C THR A 24 15.70 -6.41 18.83
N LEU A 25 15.97 -5.92 17.62
CA LEU A 25 17.10 -6.34 16.80
C LEU A 25 18.19 -5.28 16.84
N PHE A 26 19.26 -5.56 17.57
CA PHE A 26 20.39 -4.65 17.72
C PHE A 26 21.48 -4.95 16.68
N GLY A 27 21.85 -3.94 15.90
CA GLY A 27 23.01 -4.01 15.00
C GLY A 27 22.82 -5.03 13.85
N THR A 28 23.66 -6.06 13.81
CA THR A 28 23.68 -7.08 12.76
C THR A 28 22.93 -8.35 13.11
N ASP A 29 22.08 -8.31 14.12
CA ASP A 29 21.30 -9.48 14.51
C ASP A 29 20.39 -9.93 13.37
N ILE A 30 20.40 -11.24 13.10
CA ILE A 30 19.52 -11.89 12.14
C ILE A 30 18.67 -12.91 12.88
N VAL A 31 17.38 -12.72 12.90
CA VAL A 31 16.43 -13.64 13.50
C VAL A 31 15.71 -14.43 12.40
N LYS A 32 15.81 -15.74 12.41
CA LYS A 32 15.08 -16.60 11.48
C LYS A 32 13.60 -16.63 11.84
N PHE A 33 12.81 -15.83 11.13
CA PHE A 33 11.37 -15.74 11.34
C PHE A 33 10.64 -16.95 10.77
N ILE A 34 10.90 -17.27 9.50
CA ILE A 34 10.49 -18.51 8.86
C ILE A 34 11.77 -19.17 8.36
N PRO A 35 12.30 -20.21 9.04
CA PRO A 35 13.59 -20.79 8.70
C PRO A 35 13.70 -21.18 7.22
N GLY A 36 14.74 -20.72 6.55
CA GLY A 36 15.01 -20.96 5.14
C GLY A 36 14.13 -20.15 4.15
N VAL A 37 13.21 -19.32 4.63
CA VAL A 37 12.32 -18.50 3.77
C VAL A 37 12.47 -17.03 4.06
N ILE A 38 12.27 -16.60 5.32
CA ILE A 38 12.32 -15.19 5.73
C ILE A 38 13.10 -15.05 7.02
N SER A 39 14.06 -14.14 7.02
CA SER A 39 14.74 -13.64 8.21
C SER A 39 14.36 -12.18 8.50
N LEU A 40 14.36 -11.84 9.79
CA LEU A 40 14.26 -10.45 10.24
C LEU A 40 15.64 -9.86 10.43
N VAL A 41 15.81 -8.69 9.90
CA VAL A 41 17.02 -7.85 10.02
C VAL A 41 16.60 -6.43 10.35
N ASN A 42 17.53 -5.59 10.73
CA ASN A 42 17.29 -4.17 10.95
C ASN A 42 18.16 -3.36 9.98
N VAL A 43 17.56 -2.88 8.89
CA VAL A 43 18.26 -2.16 7.81
C VAL A 43 17.64 -0.78 7.62
N HIS A 44 18.49 0.23 7.54
CA HIS A 44 18.11 1.60 7.20
C HIS A 44 18.30 1.82 5.70
N ASN A 45 17.19 2.10 5.00
CA ASN A 45 17.14 2.30 3.56
C ASN A 45 16.95 3.79 3.27
N ASP A 46 18.01 4.48 2.87
CA ASP A 46 18.02 5.90 2.52
C ASP A 46 17.74 6.18 1.04
N GLY A 47 17.44 5.14 0.25
CA GLY A 47 17.11 5.23 -1.17
C GLY A 47 15.86 4.43 -1.56
N ALA A 48 15.71 4.18 -2.85
CA ALA A 48 14.80 3.20 -3.40
C ALA A 48 15.46 1.82 -3.48
N ALA A 49 14.65 0.79 -3.82
CA ALA A 49 15.14 -0.54 -4.07
C ALA A 49 16.42 -0.53 -4.93
N PHE A 50 17.44 -1.29 -4.53
CA PHE A 50 18.76 -1.40 -5.18
C PHE A 50 19.63 -0.12 -5.18
N SER A 51 19.46 0.77 -4.17
CA SER A 51 20.24 2.03 -4.04
C SER A 51 20.09 2.98 -5.25
N PHE A 52 19.08 2.81 -6.06
CA PHE A 52 18.75 3.72 -7.13
C PHE A 52 18.16 4.99 -6.50
N LEU A 53 18.80 6.14 -6.75
CA LEU A 53 18.51 7.40 -6.06
C LEU A 53 18.79 7.33 -4.54
N SER A 54 20.06 7.31 -4.14
CA SER A 54 20.47 7.45 -2.74
C SER A 54 20.87 8.90 -2.43
N GLY A 55 20.74 9.31 -1.15
CA GLY A 55 21.15 10.62 -0.64
C GLY A 55 20.01 11.59 -0.37
N SER A 56 20.36 12.81 0.10
CA SER A 56 19.37 13.81 0.56
C SER A 56 18.37 14.24 -0.52
N GLY A 57 18.75 14.23 -1.78
CA GLY A 57 17.87 14.55 -2.91
C GLY A 57 16.77 13.50 -3.12
N ALA A 58 17.11 12.23 -2.98
CA ALA A 58 16.17 11.12 -3.11
C ALA A 58 15.07 11.19 -2.04
N ARG A 59 15.44 11.48 -0.80
CA ARG A 59 14.50 11.66 0.31
C ARG A 59 13.40 12.67 -0.02
N ILE A 60 13.79 13.86 -0.45
CA ILE A 60 12.86 14.94 -0.79
C ILE A 60 11.98 14.54 -1.96
N TYR A 61 12.55 13.91 -2.98
CA TYR A 61 11.80 13.39 -4.12
C TYR A 61 10.70 12.42 -3.69
N PHE A 62 11.01 11.44 -2.84
CA PHE A 62 10.00 10.47 -2.37
C PHE A 62 8.92 11.11 -1.50
N ILE A 63 9.26 12.09 -0.65
CA ILE A 63 8.28 12.83 0.15
C ILE A 63 7.31 13.59 -0.76
N ILE A 64 7.84 14.33 -1.74
CA ILE A 64 7.02 15.09 -2.68
C ILE A 64 6.16 14.15 -3.54
N ALA A 65 6.75 13.09 -4.10
CA ALA A 65 6.03 12.12 -4.93
C ALA A 65 4.88 11.46 -4.16
N THR A 66 5.11 11.05 -2.91
CA THR A 66 4.05 10.48 -2.05
C THR A 66 2.97 11.52 -1.75
N GLY A 67 3.35 12.76 -1.48
CA GLY A 67 2.38 13.84 -1.23
C GLY A 67 1.51 14.11 -2.46
N VAL A 68 2.13 14.25 -3.65
CA VAL A 68 1.40 14.44 -4.91
C VAL A 68 0.48 13.26 -5.20
N PHE A 69 0.99 12.02 -5.07
CA PHE A 69 0.18 10.82 -5.26
C PHE A 69 -1.02 10.79 -4.32
N THR A 70 -0.82 11.10 -3.04
CA THR A 70 -1.91 11.14 -2.04
C THR A 70 -3.00 12.14 -2.44
N VAL A 71 -2.62 13.35 -2.88
CA VAL A 71 -3.57 14.37 -3.33
C VAL A 71 -4.36 13.89 -4.55
N LEU A 72 -3.68 13.28 -5.53
CA LEU A 72 -4.33 12.73 -6.71
C LEU A 72 -5.34 11.62 -6.36
N VAL A 73 -4.98 10.72 -5.43
CA VAL A 73 -5.90 9.67 -4.96
C VAL A 73 -7.10 10.29 -4.24
N ILE A 74 -6.91 11.30 -3.38
CA ILE A 74 -8.03 11.98 -2.71
C ILE A 74 -8.98 12.60 -3.75
N ILE A 75 -8.45 13.28 -4.77
CA ILE A 75 -9.26 13.86 -5.85
C ILE A 75 -10.01 12.76 -6.61
N ALA A 76 -9.34 11.69 -7.01
CA ALA A 76 -9.95 10.60 -7.76
C ALA A 76 -11.10 9.92 -7.00
N LEU A 77 -10.92 9.74 -5.66
CA LEU A 77 -11.95 9.17 -4.81
C LEU A 77 -13.11 10.14 -4.53
N ALA A 78 -12.82 11.45 -4.38
CA ALA A 78 -13.82 12.46 -4.10
C ALA A 78 -14.69 12.80 -5.32
N THR A 79 -14.12 12.69 -6.53
CA THR A 79 -14.83 12.96 -7.80
C THR A 79 -15.50 11.71 -8.39
N ASN A 80 -15.43 10.57 -7.71
CA ASN A 80 -15.86 9.26 -8.23
C ASN A 80 -15.22 8.89 -9.59
N PHE A 81 -14.06 9.47 -9.90
CA PHE A 81 -13.30 9.11 -11.10
C PHE A 81 -12.92 7.60 -11.12
N ILE A 82 -12.79 7.02 -9.95
CA ILE A 82 -12.63 5.58 -9.73
C ILE A 82 -13.88 5.11 -8.98
N SER A 83 -14.77 4.39 -9.64
CA SER A 83 -16.06 3.93 -9.10
C SER A 83 -15.98 2.53 -8.47
N GLY A 84 -15.19 1.62 -9.02
CA GLY A 84 -15.08 0.23 -8.56
C GLY A 84 -14.63 0.09 -7.10
N LYS A 85 -15.31 -0.76 -6.33
CA LYS A 85 -15.02 -0.96 -4.89
C LYS A 85 -13.62 -1.47 -4.63
N VAL A 86 -13.17 -2.48 -5.40
CA VAL A 86 -11.83 -3.09 -5.23
C VAL A 86 -10.76 -2.08 -5.62
N SER A 87 -10.96 -1.34 -6.72
CA SER A 87 -10.07 -0.26 -7.16
C SER A 87 -9.89 0.82 -6.10
N ARG A 88 -10.99 1.28 -5.49
CA ARG A 88 -10.98 2.30 -4.43
C ARG A 88 -10.23 1.83 -3.19
N TRP A 89 -10.51 0.61 -2.71
CA TRP A 89 -9.80 0.04 -1.57
C TRP A 89 -8.31 -0.14 -1.84
N SER A 90 -7.96 -0.61 -3.03
CA SER A 90 -6.57 -0.80 -3.42
C SER A 90 -5.78 0.52 -3.39
N LEU A 91 -6.34 1.60 -3.95
CA LEU A 91 -5.72 2.92 -3.90
C LEU A 91 -5.53 3.44 -2.47
N VAL A 92 -6.51 3.23 -1.60
CA VAL A 92 -6.39 3.62 -0.18
C VAL A 92 -5.23 2.88 0.50
N LEU A 93 -5.12 1.56 0.25
CA LEU A 93 -4.09 0.72 0.89
C LEU A 93 -2.69 0.99 0.33
N VAL A 94 -2.56 1.25 -0.97
CA VAL A 94 -1.30 1.72 -1.58
C VAL A 94 -0.89 3.06 -0.99
N THR A 95 -1.84 4.00 -0.88
CA THR A 95 -1.58 5.33 -0.32
C THR A 95 -1.15 5.25 1.14
N ALA A 96 -1.81 4.41 1.94
CA ALA A 96 -1.46 4.19 3.34
C ALA A 96 -0.04 3.63 3.50
N GLY A 97 0.36 2.65 2.68
CA GLY A 97 1.73 2.14 2.65
C GLY A 97 2.74 3.23 2.26
N GLY A 98 2.43 4.01 1.22
CA GLY A 98 3.27 5.14 0.81
C GLY A 98 3.45 6.18 1.92
N LEU A 99 2.37 6.54 2.62
CA LEU A 99 2.40 7.47 3.75
C LEU A 99 3.19 6.91 4.94
N ALA A 100 3.09 5.61 5.24
CA ALA A 100 3.87 4.98 6.29
C ALA A 100 5.39 5.11 6.03
N ASN A 101 5.84 4.82 4.80
CA ASN A 101 7.22 5.01 4.40
C ASN A 101 7.62 6.50 4.27
N CYS A 102 6.67 7.39 4.02
CA CYS A 102 6.90 8.83 4.02
C CYS A 102 7.15 9.36 5.44
N ILE A 103 6.42 8.88 6.44
CA ILE A 103 6.62 9.21 7.86
C ILE A 103 8.06 8.93 8.28
N ASP A 104 8.58 7.75 7.96
CA ASP A 104 9.97 7.39 8.27
C ASP A 104 10.96 8.38 7.65
N ARG A 105 10.76 8.70 6.37
CA ARG A 105 11.62 9.65 5.66
C ARG A 105 11.60 11.05 6.25
N VAL A 106 10.43 11.50 6.71
CA VAL A 106 10.29 12.82 7.35
C VAL A 106 10.99 12.84 8.71
N ILE A 107 10.78 11.80 9.53
CA ILE A 107 11.25 11.78 10.92
C ILE A 107 12.73 11.38 10.98
N TYR A 108 13.12 10.29 10.32
CA TYR A 108 14.43 9.66 10.47
C TYR A 108 15.38 9.93 9.30
N GLY A 109 14.85 10.29 8.12
CA GLY A 109 15.63 10.49 6.91
C GLY A 109 15.84 9.23 6.06
N TYR A 110 15.46 8.07 6.55
CA TYR A 110 15.53 6.76 5.90
C TYR A 110 14.22 5.99 6.12
N VAL A 111 14.04 4.87 5.45
CA VAL A 111 12.98 3.90 5.71
C VAL A 111 13.58 2.72 6.44
N GLN A 112 12.91 2.22 7.47
CA GLN A 112 13.33 1.01 8.16
C GLN A 112 12.75 -0.23 7.48
N ASP A 113 13.64 -1.12 7.01
CA ASP A 113 13.31 -2.39 6.37
C ASP A 113 13.73 -3.56 7.25
N MET A 114 12.94 -4.66 7.22
CA MET A 114 13.18 -5.79 8.11
C MET A 114 13.04 -7.16 7.49
N PHE A 115 12.25 -7.36 6.45
CA PHE A 115 12.02 -8.68 5.87
C PHE A 115 13.04 -9.00 4.80
N LYS A 116 13.91 -9.97 5.07
CA LYS A 116 14.89 -10.51 4.13
C LYS A 116 14.44 -11.88 3.63
N VAL A 117 14.22 -12.02 2.32
CA VAL A 117 13.99 -13.33 1.69
C VAL A 117 15.31 -14.10 1.62
N GLU A 118 15.29 -15.38 2.04
CA GLU A 118 16.49 -16.24 2.01
C GLU A 118 16.55 -17.16 0.78
N LEU A 119 15.42 -17.36 0.10
CA LEU A 119 15.32 -18.28 -1.05
C LEU A 119 16.02 -17.78 -2.31
N PHE A 120 16.07 -16.46 -2.49
CA PHE A 120 16.67 -15.78 -3.64
C PHE A 120 17.07 -14.37 -3.26
N ASN A 121 17.92 -13.76 -4.08
CA ASN A 121 18.34 -12.37 -3.83
C ASN A 121 17.20 -11.40 -4.13
N PHE A 122 16.62 -10.85 -3.09
CA PHE A 122 15.55 -9.87 -3.15
C PHE A 122 15.87 -8.67 -2.26
N ALA A 123 15.34 -7.50 -2.59
CA ALA A 123 15.46 -6.33 -1.74
C ALA A 123 14.83 -6.61 -0.37
N ILE A 124 15.44 -6.08 0.70
CA ILE A 124 14.86 -6.12 2.03
C ILE A 124 13.70 -5.13 2.04
N PHE A 125 12.57 -5.49 2.63
CA PHE A 125 11.33 -4.71 2.60
C PHE A 125 10.66 -4.67 3.98
N ASN A 126 9.60 -3.89 4.09
CA ASN A 126 8.81 -3.68 5.30
C ASN A 126 7.31 -3.99 5.08
N VAL A 127 6.48 -3.76 6.11
CA VAL A 127 5.04 -4.00 6.03
C VAL A 127 4.37 -3.08 5.01
N ALA A 128 4.74 -1.79 4.99
CA ALA A 128 4.20 -0.83 4.04
C ALA A 128 4.46 -1.24 2.58
N ASP A 129 5.65 -1.79 2.28
CA ASP A 129 6.01 -2.26 0.93
C ASP A 129 5.14 -3.44 0.48
N VAL A 130 4.73 -4.32 1.41
CA VAL A 130 3.77 -5.40 1.12
C VAL A 130 2.43 -4.80 0.70
N PHE A 131 1.91 -3.82 1.45
CA PHE A 131 0.66 -3.15 1.08
C PHE A 131 0.77 -2.44 -0.27
N ILE A 132 1.83 -1.68 -0.51
CA ILE A 132 2.06 -1.00 -1.79
C ILE A 132 2.07 -2.02 -2.92
N THR A 133 2.88 -3.08 -2.83
CA THR A 133 3.08 -4.03 -3.92
C THR A 133 1.83 -4.85 -4.20
N VAL A 134 1.24 -5.45 -3.17
CA VAL A 134 0.05 -6.30 -3.33
C VAL A 134 -1.12 -5.50 -3.87
N PHE A 135 -1.42 -4.35 -3.26
CA PHE A 135 -2.59 -3.57 -3.65
C PHE A 135 -2.38 -2.74 -4.92
N ALA A 136 -1.14 -2.45 -5.33
CA ALA A 136 -0.88 -1.94 -6.68
C ALA A 136 -1.22 -2.99 -7.75
N ILE A 137 -0.85 -4.25 -7.53
CA ILE A 137 -1.22 -5.35 -8.43
C ILE A 137 -2.74 -5.55 -8.44
N VAL A 138 -3.38 -5.59 -7.26
CA VAL A 138 -4.85 -5.72 -7.17
C VAL A 138 -5.54 -4.55 -7.86
N PHE A 139 -5.05 -3.32 -7.72
CA PHE A 139 -5.58 -2.16 -8.41
C PHE A 139 -5.53 -2.31 -9.93
N VAL A 140 -4.39 -2.73 -10.47
CA VAL A 140 -4.25 -2.95 -11.93
C VAL A 140 -5.20 -4.03 -12.41
N LEU A 141 -5.34 -5.13 -11.66
CA LEU A 141 -6.28 -6.19 -12.01
C LEU A 141 -7.73 -5.72 -11.91
N ALA A 142 -8.07 -4.97 -10.86
CA ALA A 142 -9.40 -4.41 -10.71
C ALA A 142 -9.75 -3.47 -11.88
N MET A 143 -8.84 -2.57 -12.27
CA MET A 143 -9.04 -1.69 -13.43
C MET A 143 -9.30 -2.42 -14.76
N ILE A 144 -8.88 -3.70 -14.86
CA ILE A 144 -9.10 -4.52 -16.06
C ILE A 144 -10.41 -5.31 -15.98
N PHE A 145 -10.79 -5.78 -14.79
CA PHE A 145 -11.84 -6.79 -14.63
C PHE A 145 -13.06 -6.31 -13.81
N GLU A 146 -12.94 -5.20 -13.06
CA GLU A 146 -14.03 -4.67 -12.25
C GLU A 146 -14.99 -3.84 -13.13
N LYS A 147 -16.26 -4.15 -13.09
CA LYS A 147 -17.29 -3.30 -13.69
C LYS A 147 -17.48 -2.00 -12.90
N PRO A 148 -17.82 -0.87 -13.54
CA PRO A 148 -18.28 0.32 -12.83
C PRO A 148 -19.55 0.03 -12.00
N GLU A 149 -19.65 0.63 -10.82
CA GLU A 149 -20.82 0.45 -9.94
C GLU A 149 -22.15 0.94 -10.57
N ASP A 150 -22.07 1.85 -11.54
CA ASP A 150 -23.25 2.39 -12.22
C ASP A 150 -23.88 1.36 -13.18
N ASP A 151 -23.11 0.41 -13.71
CA ASP A 151 -23.63 -0.66 -14.57
C ASP A 151 -24.49 -1.66 -13.77
N ASP A 152 -24.17 -1.90 -12.49
CA ASP A 152 -24.94 -2.83 -11.65
C ASP A 152 -26.35 -2.30 -11.34
N LEU A 153 -26.53 -0.97 -11.28
CA LEU A 153 -27.84 -0.34 -11.02
C LEU A 153 -28.73 -0.37 -12.25
N GLU A 154 -28.15 -0.25 -13.47
CA GLU A 154 -28.91 -0.34 -14.70
C GLU A 154 -29.39 -1.79 -14.93
N ASP A 155 -28.55 -2.79 -14.63
CA ASP A 155 -28.92 -4.20 -14.74
C ASP A 155 -30.06 -4.57 -13.78
N GLU A 156 -30.05 -4.04 -12.52
CA GLU A 156 -31.14 -4.25 -11.52
C GLU A 156 -32.44 -3.55 -11.95
N GLU A 157 -32.41 -2.33 -12.51
CA GLU A 157 -33.61 -1.64 -12.99
C GLU A 157 -34.28 -2.36 -14.17
N PHE A 158 -33.50 -2.96 -15.07
CA PHE A 158 -34.03 -3.73 -16.20
C PHE A 158 -34.64 -5.05 -15.77
N GLU A 159 -34.06 -5.74 -14.78
CA GLU A 159 -34.62 -6.98 -14.25
C GLU A 159 -35.96 -6.73 -13.52
N ASP A 160 -36.05 -5.63 -12.76
CA ASP A 160 -37.30 -5.26 -12.05
C ASP A 160 -38.42 -4.86 -13.05
N GLU A 161 -38.10 -4.20 -14.17
CA GLU A 161 -39.09 -3.84 -15.20
C GLU A 161 -39.60 -5.07 -15.97
N GLU A 162 -38.73 -6.06 -16.25
CA GLU A 162 -39.13 -7.31 -16.93
C GLU A 162 -40.04 -8.16 -16.01
N ASP A 163 -39.78 -8.22 -14.73
CA ASP A 163 -40.58 -8.97 -13.76
C ASP A 163 -41.98 -8.32 -13.56
N GLU A 164 -42.09 -6.98 -13.61
CA GLU A 164 -43.39 -6.27 -13.54
C GLU A 164 -44.24 -6.48 -14.80
N GLU A 165 -43.61 -6.56 -16.01
CA GLU A 165 -44.33 -6.82 -17.27
C GLU A 165 -44.83 -8.29 -17.39
N GLU A 166 -44.18 -9.26 -16.74
CA GLU A 166 -44.62 -10.64 -16.71
C GLU A 166 -45.80 -10.90 -15.75
N GLU A 167 -46.03 -10.01 -14.76
CA GLU A 167 -47.14 -10.13 -13.78
C GLU A 167 -48.44 -9.45 -14.24
N GLU A 168 -48.47 -8.65 -15.33
CA GLU A 168 -49.69 -8.04 -15.89
C GLU A 168 -50.33 -8.93 -16.99
#